data_0ef316986567876c6d1efe07afdba470
#
_entry.id   0ef316986567876c6d1efe07afdba470
#
_cell.length_a   1.000
_cell.length_b   1.000
_cell.length_c   1.000
_cell.angle_alpha   90.00
_cell.angle_beta   90.00
_cell.angle_gamma   90.00
#
_symmetry.space_group_name_H-M   'P 1'
#
loop_
_entity.id
_entity.type
_entity.pdbx_description
1 polymer ?
#
loop_
_entity_poly.entity_id
_entity_poly.type
_entity_poly.pdbx_seq_one_letter_code
_entity_poly.pdbx_strand_id
1 'polypeptide(L)'
;KRIVDDYVKNWNEFEFLDGVIDAVKKFSTVFGKIVVVTNQQGIGKRVMRPEDLELIHKNMVYELAYFGGRIDKTYHSPFLASENHPTRKPAIGMALQAQKDFSGIDFAKSIMVGDSGSDIEFGKNAGMKTVFIGASNKYSADVFCASLKELAMMI
;
A
#
# COMPACT_ATOMS: atom_id res chain seq x y z
N LYS A 1 -12.55 10.72 -1.41
CA LYS A 1 -11.96 11.90 -2.07
C LYS A 1 -10.66 12.27 -1.39
N ARG A 2 -9.61 12.49 -2.17
CA ARG A 2 -8.30 12.81 -1.64
C ARG A 2 -8.11 14.33 -1.59
N ILE A 3 -7.68 14.83 -0.44
CA ILE A 3 -7.41 16.26 -0.22
C ILE A 3 -5.90 16.48 -0.35
N VAL A 4 -5.50 17.47 -1.15
CA VAL A 4 -4.09 17.83 -1.36
C VAL A 4 -3.51 18.41 -0.06
N ASP A 5 -2.30 17.96 0.30
CA ASP A 5 -1.55 18.40 1.49
C ASP A 5 -2.27 18.16 2.83
N ASP A 6 -3.25 17.23 2.84
CA ASP A 6 -3.94 16.80 4.04
C ASP A 6 -4.06 15.28 4.07
N TYR A 7 -4.59 14.74 5.16
CA TYR A 7 -4.82 13.32 5.31
C TYR A 7 -6.25 12.97 4.93
N VAL A 8 -6.46 11.79 4.34
CA VAL A 8 -7.81 11.21 4.20
C VAL A 8 -8.24 10.76 5.60
N LYS A 9 -9.20 11.47 6.20
CA LYS A 9 -9.60 11.29 7.60
C LYS A 9 -10.83 10.39 7.77
N ASN A 10 -11.64 10.27 6.73
CA ASN A 10 -12.83 9.43 6.75
C ASN A 10 -13.20 8.94 5.35
N TRP A 11 -14.20 8.05 5.25
CA TRP A 11 -14.60 7.46 3.98
C TRP A 11 -15.09 8.49 2.96
N ASN A 12 -15.72 9.57 3.39
CA ASN A 12 -16.20 10.60 2.47
C ASN A 12 -15.07 11.35 1.77
N GLU A 13 -13.88 11.37 2.34
CA GLU A 13 -12.68 11.98 1.75
C GLU A 13 -11.91 11.00 0.86
N PHE A 14 -12.29 9.71 0.87
CA PHE A 14 -11.60 8.68 0.11
C PHE A 14 -12.13 8.62 -1.32
N GLU A 15 -11.23 8.45 -2.27
CA GLU A 15 -11.57 8.29 -3.68
C GLU A 15 -10.53 7.36 -4.35
N PHE A 16 -10.99 6.39 -5.11
CA PHE A 16 -10.10 5.58 -5.94
C PHE A 16 -9.60 6.40 -7.13
N LEU A 17 -8.29 6.30 -7.42
CA LEU A 17 -7.73 6.82 -8.65
C LEU A 17 -8.27 6.01 -9.84
N ASP A 18 -8.27 6.64 -11.03
CA ASP A 18 -8.76 5.98 -12.24
C ASP A 18 -8.01 4.67 -12.52
N GLY A 19 -8.76 3.63 -12.82
CA GLY A 19 -8.22 2.32 -13.17
C GLY A 19 -7.74 1.45 -12.00
N VAL A 20 -7.79 1.94 -10.76
CA VAL A 20 -7.32 1.17 -9.59
C VAL A 20 -8.17 -0.06 -9.34
N ILE A 21 -9.49 0.07 -9.43
CA ILE A 21 -10.41 -1.06 -9.19
C ILE A 21 -10.13 -2.19 -10.19
N ASP A 22 -10.03 -1.87 -11.48
CA ASP A 22 -9.74 -2.86 -12.52
C ASP A 22 -8.33 -3.47 -12.37
N ALA A 23 -7.35 -2.64 -11.97
CA ALA A 23 -6.00 -3.12 -11.73
C ALA A 23 -5.96 -4.14 -10.59
N VAL A 24 -6.58 -3.85 -9.46
CA VAL A 24 -6.63 -4.77 -8.30
C VAL A 24 -7.39 -6.05 -8.67
N LYS A 25 -8.45 -5.94 -9.45
CA LYS A 25 -9.15 -7.12 -9.96
C LYS A 25 -8.20 -8.04 -10.74
N LYS A 26 -7.38 -7.48 -11.62
CA LYS A 26 -6.39 -8.27 -12.36
C LYS A 26 -5.31 -8.85 -11.44
N PHE A 27 -4.77 -8.05 -10.53
CA PHE A 27 -3.78 -8.52 -9.56
C PHE A 27 -4.30 -9.71 -8.75
N SER A 28 -5.59 -9.70 -8.43
CA SER A 28 -6.24 -10.78 -7.69
C SER A 28 -6.22 -12.13 -8.41
N THR A 29 -6.10 -12.11 -9.74
CA THR A 29 -5.98 -13.34 -10.54
C THR A 29 -4.55 -13.82 -10.67
N VAL A 30 -3.56 -12.95 -10.42
CA VAL A 30 -2.13 -13.24 -10.64
C VAL A 30 -1.42 -13.55 -9.32
N PHE A 31 -1.73 -12.80 -8.26
CA PHE A 31 -1.02 -12.89 -6.99
C PHE A 31 -1.81 -13.68 -5.96
N GLY A 32 -1.11 -14.52 -5.19
CA GLY A 32 -1.71 -15.35 -4.14
C GLY A 32 -2.16 -14.54 -2.94
N LYS A 33 -1.43 -13.49 -2.58
CA LYS A 33 -1.76 -12.56 -1.50
C LYS A 33 -1.54 -11.13 -1.96
N ILE A 34 -2.46 -10.26 -1.58
CA ILE A 34 -2.37 -8.82 -1.82
C ILE A 34 -2.64 -8.13 -0.50
N VAL A 35 -1.68 -7.33 -0.05
CA VAL A 35 -1.79 -6.59 1.20
C VAL A 35 -1.48 -5.11 0.97
N VAL A 36 -2.04 -4.27 1.80
CA VAL A 36 -1.74 -2.84 1.84
C VAL A 36 -0.88 -2.55 3.06
N VAL A 37 0.22 -1.83 2.84
CA VAL A 37 1.11 -1.37 3.92
C VAL A 37 1.21 0.15 3.84
N THR A 38 0.83 0.83 4.91
CA THR A 38 0.71 2.29 4.86
C THR A 38 1.23 2.96 6.12
N ASN A 39 2.00 4.05 5.94
CA ASN A 39 2.33 4.96 7.03
C ASN A 39 1.17 5.93 7.21
N GLN A 40 0.68 6.09 8.45
CA GLN A 40 -0.46 6.94 8.76
C GLN A 40 -0.13 7.88 9.92
N GLN A 41 0.70 8.89 9.66
CA GLN A 41 1.06 9.90 10.64
C GLN A 41 -0.14 10.67 11.19
N GLY A 42 -1.26 10.71 10.44
CA GLY A 42 -2.49 11.35 10.88
C GLY A 42 -2.96 10.84 12.24
N ILE A 43 -2.78 9.54 12.53
CA ILE A 43 -3.09 8.96 13.83
C ILE A 43 -2.11 9.47 14.90
N GLY A 44 -0.81 9.41 14.60
CA GLY A 44 0.22 9.91 15.52
C GLY A 44 0.13 11.39 15.80
N LYS A 45 -0.32 12.19 14.83
CA LYS A 45 -0.57 13.63 14.96
C LYS A 45 -1.94 13.94 15.55
N ARG A 46 -2.75 12.94 15.87
CA ARG A 46 -4.10 13.06 16.44
C ARG A 46 -5.10 13.83 15.57
N VAL A 47 -4.89 13.86 14.25
CA VAL A 47 -5.87 14.40 13.28
C VAL A 47 -6.81 13.34 12.75
N MET A 48 -6.55 12.08 13.09
CA MET A 48 -7.35 10.91 12.72
C MET A 48 -7.33 9.92 13.88
N ARG A 49 -8.45 9.25 14.14
CA ARG A 49 -8.54 8.17 15.12
C ARG A 49 -8.23 6.83 14.44
N PRO A 50 -7.70 5.83 15.19
CA PRO A 50 -7.51 4.49 14.65
C PRO A 50 -8.79 3.90 14.05
N GLU A 51 -9.96 4.17 14.66
CA GLU A 51 -11.25 3.69 14.19
C GLU A 51 -11.63 4.28 12.83
N ASP A 52 -11.25 5.53 12.56
CA ASP A 52 -11.50 6.17 11.27
C ASP A 52 -10.71 5.49 10.15
N LEU A 53 -9.45 5.16 10.40
CA LEU A 53 -8.60 4.44 9.45
C LEU A 53 -9.12 3.03 9.20
N GLU A 54 -9.51 2.33 10.26
CA GLU A 54 -10.06 0.97 10.15
C GLU A 54 -11.31 0.96 9.28
N LEU A 55 -12.20 1.94 9.45
CA LEU A 55 -13.41 2.07 8.64
C LEU A 55 -13.08 2.36 7.17
N ILE A 56 -12.11 3.25 6.90
CA ILE A 56 -11.66 3.55 5.53
C ILE A 56 -11.13 2.27 4.87
N HIS A 57 -10.26 1.54 5.55
CA HIS A 57 -9.68 0.30 5.02
C HIS A 57 -10.76 -0.76 4.79
N LYS A 58 -11.68 -0.94 5.72
CA LYS A 58 -12.78 -1.89 5.61
C LYS A 58 -13.65 -1.59 4.39
N ASN A 59 -14.05 -0.33 4.21
CA ASN A 59 -14.89 0.10 3.08
C ASN A 59 -14.13 -0.03 1.76
N MET A 60 -12.85 0.29 1.73
CA MET A 60 -11.99 0.11 0.55
C MET A 60 -11.94 -1.35 0.12
N VAL A 61 -11.66 -2.25 1.04
CA VAL A 61 -11.58 -3.69 0.77
C VAL A 61 -12.94 -4.22 0.30
N TYR A 62 -14.01 -3.80 0.95
CA TYR A 62 -15.37 -4.20 0.59
C TYR A 62 -15.74 -3.74 -0.82
N GLU A 63 -15.46 -2.50 -1.17
CA GLU A 63 -15.78 -1.95 -2.50
C GLU A 63 -14.95 -2.65 -3.59
N LEU A 64 -13.67 -2.90 -3.35
CA LEU A 64 -12.84 -3.66 -4.28
C LEU A 64 -13.38 -5.08 -4.48
N ALA A 65 -13.82 -5.74 -3.40
CA ALA A 65 -14.41 -7.08 -3.47
C ALA A 65 -15.71 -7.09 -4.28
N TYR A 66 -16.52 -6.05 -4.16
CA TYR A 66 -17.75 -5.91 -4.94
C TYR A 66 -17.48 -5.96 -6.44
N PHE A 67 -16.35 -5.39 -6.90
CA PHE A 67 -15.94 -5.39 -8.30
C PHE A 67 -15.01 -6.55 -8.68
N GLY A 68 -14.81 -7.51 -7.79
CA GLY A 68 -14.02 -8.72 -8.06
C GLY A 68 -12.54 -8.63 -7.69
N GLY A 69 -12.13 -7.56 -7.00
CA GLY A 69 -10.76 -7.42 -6.48
C GLY A 69 -10.66 -7.96 -5.05
N ARG A 70 -9.43 -8.28 -4.62
CA ARG A 70 -9.18 -8.80 -3.28
C ARG A 70 -8.00 -8.08 -2.65
N ILE A 71 -8.20 -7.63 -1.41
CA ILE A 71 -7.12 -7.24 -0.50
C ILE A 71 -7.22 -8.19 0.70
N ASP A 72 -6.18 -8.96 0.93
CA ASP A 72 -6.19 -9.98 1.98
C ASP A 72 -6.06 -9.39 3.38
N LYS A 73 -5.29 -8.31 3.51
CA LYS A 73 -5.16 -7.59 4.78
C LYS A 73 -4.57 -6.19 4.56
N THR A 74 -4.83 -5.30 5.50
CA THR A 74 -4.23 -3.96 5.55
C THR A 74 -3.40 -3.83 6.82
N TYR A 75 -2.23 -3.21 6.68
CA TYR A 75 -1.33 -2.91 7.79
C TYR A 75 -1.04 -1.42 7.80
N HIS A 76 -0.96 -0.83 8.99
CA HIS A 76 -0.62 0.58 9.10
C HIS A 76 0.39 0.83 10.21
N SER A 77 1.16 1.91 10.08
CA SER A 77 2.01 2.43 11.13
C SER A 77 1.53 3.83 11.46
N PRO A 78 1.03 4.09 12.70
CA PRO A 78 0.53 5.40 13.09
C PRO A 78 1.64 6.34 13.57
N PHE A 79 2.87 5.84 13.69
CA PHE A 79 3.97 6.56 14.31
C PHE A 79 4.48 7.71 13.45
N LEU A 80 4.99 8.76 14.10
CA LEU A 80 5.60 9.89 13.41
C LEU A 80 6.95 9.49 12.81
N ALA A 81 7.35 10.20 11.74
CA ALA A 81 8.64 9.95 11.10
C ALA A 81 9.81 10.09 12.08
N SER A 82 9.72 11.05 13.02
CA SER A 82 10.74 11.29 14.04
C SER A 82 10.93 10.16 15.04
N GLU A 83 9.95 9.25 15.15
CA GLU A 83 9.99 8.15 16.11
C GLU A 83 10.80 6.94 15.59
N ASN A 84 11.11 6.88 14.30
CA ASN A 84 11.84 5.78 13.66
C ASN A 84 11.33 4.38 14.06
N HIS A 85 10.01 4.23 14.20
CA HIS A 85 9.41 2.98 14.66
C HIS A 85 9.62 1.84 13.66
N PRO A 86 9.89 0.59 14.12
CA PRO A 86 10.12 -0.55 13.23
C PRO A 86 8.97 -0.88 12.28
N THR A 87 7.73 -0.47 12.60
CA THR A 87 6.58 -0.69 11.72
C THR A 87 6.42 0.40 10.66
N ARG A 88 7.19 1.49 10.78
CA ARG A 88 7.10 2.60 9.82
C ARG A 88 8.07 2.39 8.66
N LYS A 89 7.54 2.40 7.41
CA LYS A 89 8.40 2.38 6.22
C LYS A 89 9.41 3.53 6.25
N PRO A 90 10.64 3.32 5.88
CA PRO A 90 11.19 2.17 5.14
C PRO A 90 11.58 0.95 5.98
N ALA A 91 11.39 0.97 7.29
CA ALA A 91 11.58 -0.23 8.10
C ALA A 91 10.55 -1.30 7.74
N ILE A 92 10.92 -2.59 7.83
CA ILE A 92 10.15 -3.69 7.26
C ILE A 92 9.17 -4.36 8.24
N GLY A 93 8.85 -3.71 9.36
CA GLY A 93 7.97 -4.30 10.38
C GLY A 93 6.63 -4.77 9.84
N MET A 94 5.99 -4.01 8.95
CA MET A 94 4.72 -4.41 8.34
C MET A 94 4.87 -5.61 7.40
N ALA A 95 6.00 -5.73 6.69
CA ALA A 95 6.30 -6.90 5.85
C ALA A 95 6.42 -8.16 6.71
N LEU A 96 7.10 -8.05 7.85
CA LEU A 96 7.24 -9.16 8.79
C LEU A 96 5.90 -9.55 9.43
N GLN A 97 5.03 -8.58 9.71
CA GLN A 97 3.68 -8.85 10.19
C GLN A 97 2.88 -9.63 9.14
N ALA A 98 2.95 -9.22 7.87
CA ALA A 98 2.26 -9.91 6.79
C ALA A 98 2.77 -11.35 6.62
N GLN A 99 4.08 -11.56 6.68
CA GLN A 99 4.67 -12.90 6.58
C GLN A 99 4.25 -13.81 7.75
N LYS A 100 4.10 -13.24 8.93
CA LYS A 100 3.60 -13.96 10.11
C LYS A 100 2.15 -14.37 9.94
N ASP A 101 1.32 -13.47 9.40
CA ASP A 101 -0.11 -13.76 9.18
C ASP A 101 -0.33 -14.73 8.01
N PHE A 102 0.53 -14.67 7.00
CA PHE A 102 0.45 -15.49 5.79
C PHE A 102 1.80 -16.17 5.55
N SER A 103 2.01 -17.31 6.14
CA SER A 103 3.30 -18.03 6.15
C SER A 103 3.81 -18.42 4.75
N GLY A 104 2.94 -18.41 3.74
CA GLY A 104 3.33 -18.69 2.35
C GLY A 104 3.99 -17.51 1.62
N ILE A 105 4.03 -16.32 2.24
CA ILE A 105 4.68 -15.17 1.63
C ILE A 105 6.19 -15.40 1.57
N ASP A 106 6.74 -15.26 0.35
CA ASP A 106 8.17 -15.29 0.09
C ASP A 106 8.56 -13.92 -0.49
N PHE A 107 9.36 -13.15 0.24
CA PHE A 107 9.75 -11.80 -0.19
C PHE A 107 10.51 -11.81 -1.52
N ALA A 108 11.29 -12.87 -1.80
CA ALA A 108 12.00 -12.99 -3.08
C ALA A 108 11.05 -13.14 -4.28
N LYS A 109 9.81 -13.55 -4.03
CA LYS A 109 8.75 -13.70 -5.04
C LYS A 109 7.67 -12.64 -4.91
N SER A 110 7.90 -11.63 -4.08
CA SER A 110 6.94 -10.57 -3.81
C SER A 110 7.33 -9.27 -4.51
N ILE A 111 6.33 -8.42 -4.72
CA ILE A 111 6.50 -7.12 -5.36
C ILE A 111 6.01 -6.04 -4.40
N MET A 112 6.83 -5.01 -4.18
CA MET A 112 6.41 -3.80 -3.49
C MET A 112 6.10 -2.71 -4.51
N VAL A 113 4.90 -2.17 -4.45
CA VAL A 113 4.42 -1.11 -5.34
C VAL A 113 4.15 0.14 -4.51
N GLY A 114 4.70 1.26 -4.92
CA GLY A 114 4.47 2.51 -4.21
C GLY A 114 4.90 3.74 -4.99
N ASP A 115 4.55 4.90 -4.47
CA ASP A 115 4.79 6.20 -5.08
C ASP A 115 5.76 7.09 -4.29
N SER A 116 6.45 6.52 -3.31
CA SER A 116 7.41 7.25 -2.48
C SER A 116 8.75 6.52 -2.37
N GLY A 117 9.79 7.28 -2.00
CA GLY A 117 11.11 6.69 -1.75
C GLY A 117 11.10 5.69 -0.61
N SER A 118 10.28 5.93 0.42
CA SER A 118 10.16 5.01 1.55
C SER A 118 9.52 3.67 1.15
N ASP A 119 8.62 3.67 0.17
CA ASP A 119 8.04 2.44 -0.37
C ASP A 119 9.10 1.61 -1.10
N ILE A 120 9.90 2.24 -1.93
CA ILE A 120 10.94 1.55 -2.70
C ILE A 120 12.03 1.01 -1.77
N GLU A 121 12.46 1.81 -0.81
CA GLU A 121 13.43 1.38 0.19
C GLU A 121 12.89 0.23 1.05
N PHE A 122 11.62 0.29 1.45
CA PHE A 122 10.95 -0.79 2.16
C PHE A 122 11.01 -2.11 1.36
N GLY A 123 10.67 -2.06 0.07
CA GLY A 123 10.74 -3.23 -0.79
C GLY A 123 12.16 -3.80 -0.89
N LYS A 124 13.15 -2.93 -1.10
CA LYS A 124 14.56 -3.34 -1.17
C LYS A 124 15.06 -3.94 0.14
N ASN A 125 14.71 -3.33 1.27
CA ASN A 125 15.11 -3.81 2.59
C ASN A 125 14.52 -5.19 2.91
N ALA A 126 13.33 -5.49 2.40
CA ALA A 126 12.69 -6.79 2.58
C ALA A 126 13.12 -7.84 1.52
N GLY A 127 13.87 -7.43 0.51
CA GLY A 127 14.30 -8.34 -0.57
C GLY A 127 13.24 -8.58 -1.64
N MET A 128 12.29 -7.66 -1.78
CA MET A 128 11.25 -7.71 -2.81
C MET A 128 11.69 -7.03 -4.10
N LYS A 129 11.05 -7.38 -5.21
CA LYS A 129 11.08 -6.58 -6.42
C LYS A 129 10.30 -5.29 -6.19
N THR A 130 10.76 -4.18 -6.75
CA THR A 130 10.15 -2.88 -6.50
C THR A 130 9.59 -2.27 -7.77
N VAL A 131 8.39 -1.66 -7.65
CA VAL A 131 7.72 -0.93 -8.71
C VAL A 131 7.41 0.48 -8.20
N PHE A 132 7.93 1.49 -8.88
CA PHE A 132 7.62 2.88 -8.58
C PHE A 132 6.47 3.37 -9.46
N ILE A 133 5.47 3.97 -8.84
CA ILE A 133 4.38 4.63 -9.55
C ILE A 133 4.69 6.11 -9.64
N GLY A 134 5.02 6.58 -10.84
CA GLY A 134 5.37 7.97 -11.07
C GLY A 134 5.83 8.21 -12.51
N ALA A 135 6.11 9.47 -12.83
CA ALA A 135 6.47 9.89 -14.21
C ALA A 135 7.86 9.45 -14.66
N SER A 136 8.76 9.18 -13.71
CA SER A 136 10.13 8.73 -13.99
C SER A 136 10.62 7.85 -12.83
N ASN A 137 11.69 7.06 -13.08
CA ASN A 137 12.22 6.15 -12.05
C ASN A 137 13.10 6.92 -11.04
N LYS A 138 12.48 7.78 -10.26
CA LYS A 138 13.13 8.70 -9.34
C LYS A 138 13.96 8.00 -8.24
N TYR A 139 13.54 6.81 -7.81
CA TYR A 139 14.14 6.11 -6.67
C TYR A 139 14.83 4.80 -7.06
N SER A 140 15.15 4.63 -8.33
CA SER A 140 15.86 3.45 -8.85
C SER A 140 15.14 2.13 -8.50
N ALA A 141 13.84 2.08 -8.69
CA ALA A 141 13.06 0.86 -8.58
C ALA A 141 13.41 -0.10 -9.73
N ASP A 142 13.10 -1.37 -9.56
CA ASP A 142 13.30 -2.38 -10.61
C ASP A 142 12.46 -2.07 -11.86
N VAL A 143 11.24 -1.57 -11.65
CA VAL A 143 10.32 -1.16 -12.71
C VAL A 143 9.68 0.15 -12.30
N PHE A 144 9.30 1.00 -13.27
CA PHE A 144 8.44 2.13 -13.00
C PHE A 144 7.34 2.25 -14.06
N CYS A 145 6.21 2.78 -13.65
CA CYS A 145 5.07 3.03 -14.52
C CYS A 145 4.24 4.19 -13.98
N ALA A 146 3.41 4.77 -14.85
CA ALA A 146 2.67 5.99 -14.49
C ALA A 146 1.51 5.74 -13.52
N SER A 147 0.97 4.51 -13.48
CA SER A 147 -0.23 4.18 -12.70
C SER A 147 -0.33 2.68 -12.42
N LEU A 148 -1.18 2.31 -11.47
CA LEU A 148 -1.52 0.90 -11.25
C LEU A 148 -2.19 0.29 -12.48
N LYS A 149 -2.97 1.08 -13.22
CA LYS A 149 -3.57 0.65 -14.49
C LYS A 149 -2.50 0.21 -15.49
N GLU A 150 -1.44 1.00 -15.65
CA GLU A 150 -0.32 0.65 -16.52
C GLU A 150 0.41 -0.60 -16.03
N LEU A 151 0.64 -0.72 -14.73
CA LEU A 151 1.24 -1.91 -14.15
C LEU A 151 0.42 -3.16 -14.46
N ALA A 152 -0.91 -3.08 -14.35
CA ALA A 152 -1.80 -4.19 -14.67
C ALA A 152 -1.69 -4.63 -16.12
N MET A 153 -1.41 -3.71 -17.04
CA MET A 153 -1.21 -4.04 -18.46
C MET A 153 0.13 -4.72 -18.74
N MET A 154 1.11 -4.59 -17.83
CA MET A 154 2.45 -5.16 -17.96
C MET A 154 2.54 -6.61 -17.43
N ILE A 155 1.52 -7.07 -16.75
CA ILE A 155 1.51 -8.37 -16.06
C ILE A 155 0.77 -9.44 -16.89
#